data_757e7556f7ad09461f31a16f2a7e7285
#
_entry.id   757e7556f7ad09461f31a16f2a7e7285
#
_cell.length_a   1.000
_cell.length_b   1.000
_cell.length_c   1.000
_cell.angle_alpha   90.00
_cell.angle_beta   90.00
_cell.angle_gamma   90.00
#
_symmetry.space_group_name_H-M   'P 1'
#
loop_
_entity.id
_entity.type
_entity.pdbx_description
1 polymer ?
#
loop_
_entity_poly.entity_id
_entity_poly.type
_entity_poly.pdbx_seq_one_letter_code
_entity_poly.pdbx_strand_id
1 'polypeptide(L)'
;MNDPSVAVRQIVWRDVFPWLLLLRVFRVAIAPGPLFLATLGILLCSLSWWVCGYLLLPKDVFARQKGPVLLSAPLSIHERPLLVAPPPVGEVARGNHTAIRPYWDLTEPVRRLYDARTGFRHMVYYTVGSLFAIAVWSFIGGVISRQTLVELGAEQSYDWFDSIRFVIGRYPQYLMAPLAPLLALAVMGLLLVPLGWLMRLGFGVFIAGLVWIFVILLGLVAAWLMVGLLFGWPLMFGVIGSKRDSDSLQAFSDSFSYVYGKPLHYLFYVLIALVIGGLALFLVNLFAMVAVEFGFWATSWGAGRERIEEIRNQLLIVNSTGEFARIPFSQRSGVWLISLVLTLVEVVKVAAAYSYFFASFAVIYLLMRLAVDEKEMDEVHLEDENEHIETARRAMLSDDIPPPVVNAETNAGSSASEGSGDQSGSDGATEPKSEP
;
A
#
# COMPACT_ATOMS: atom_id res chain seq x y z
N MET A 1 -24.52 -48.46 19.95
CA MET A 1 -23.39 -47.82 19.25
C MET A 1 -24.00 -46.84 18.26
N ASN A 2 -24.21 -45.58 18.68
CA ASN A 2 -24.68 -44.54 17.81
C ASN A 2 -23.43 -43.75 17.37
N ASP A 3 -23.04 -43.92 16.10
CA ASP A 3 -22.05 -43.07 15.50
C ASP A 3 -22.54 -41.63 15.53
N PRO A 4 -21.78 -40.69 16.12
CA PRO A 4 -22.12 -39.29 15.97
C PRO A 4 -21.89 -38.93 14.50
N SER A 5 -22.97 -38.74 13.76
CA SER A 5 -22.92 -38.17 12.43
C SER A 5 -22.13 -36.88 12.52
N VAL A 6 -20.95 -36.84 11.89
CA VAL A 6 -20.15 -35.63 11.71
C VAL A 6 -20.94 -34.71 10.81
N ALA A 7 -21.77 -33.90 11.44
CA ALA A 7 -22.49 -32.85 10.71
C ALA A 7 -21.45 -31.80 10.29
N VAL A 8 -21.17 -31.74 9.00
CA VAL A 8 -20.41 -30.63 8.41
C VAL A 8 -21.24 -29.35 8.66
N ARG A 9 -20.91 -28.63 9.73
CA ARG A 9 -21.73 -27.51 10.23
C ARG A 9 -21.67 -26.26 9.34
N GLN A 10 -20.55 -25.99 8.72
CA GLN A 10 -20.38 -24.92 7.71
C GLN A 10 -19.09 -25.15 6.94
N ILE A 11 -19.11 -24.99 5.61
CA ILE A 11 -17.88 -24.91 4.81
C ILE A 11 -17.42 -23.46 4.87
N VAL A 12 -16.30 -23.20 5.54
CA VAL A 12 -15.65 -21.90 5.52
C VAL A 12 -14.88 -21.79 4.20
N TRP A 13 -15.48 -21.16 3.20
CA TRP A 13 -14.91 -21.04 1.87
C TRP A 13 -13.52 -20.39 1.85
N ARG A 14 -13.19 -19.60 2.86
CA ARG A 14 -11.88 -18.97 3.04
C ARG A 14 -10.78 -20.00 3.29
N ASP A 15 -11.07 -21.08 3.99
CA ASP A 15 -10.08 -22.15 4.30
C ASP A 15 -9.85 -23.03 3.08
N VAL A 16 -10.89 -23.22 2.25
CA VAL A 16 -10.82 -24.03 1.02
C VAL A 16 -10.16 -23.23 -0.12
N PHE A 17 -10.50 -21.95 -0.25
CA PHE A 17 -10.00 -21.05 -1.30
C PHE A 17 -9.48 -19.72 -0.71
N PRO A 18 -8.29 -19.70 -0.09
CA PRO A 18 -7.77 -18.50 0.57
C PRO A 18 -7.64 -17.30 -0.37
N TRP A 19 -7.40 -17.52 -1.67
CA TRP A 19 -7.31 -16.47 -2.68
C TRP A 19 -8.59 -15.65 -2.86
N LEU A 20 -9.77 -16.14 -2.40
CA LEU A 20 -11.01 -15.35 -2.41
C LEU A 20 -10.90 -14.06 -1.57
N LEU A 21 -9.94 -13.99 -0.66
CA LEU A 21 -9.64 -12.77 0.10
C LEU A 21 -9.29 -11.60 -0.83
N LEU A 22 -8.68 -11.87 -1.99
CA LEU A 22 -8.35 -10.84 -2.99
C LEU A 22 -9.58 -10.12 -3.56
N LEU A 23 -10.77 -10.75 -3.56
CA LEU A 23 -12.02 -10.09 -3.97
C LEU A 23 -12.42 -8.97 -3.00
N ARG A 24 -12.07 -9.11 -1.72
CA ARG A 24 -12.39 -8.12 -0.68
C ARG A 24 -11.44 -6.91 -0.70
N VAL A 25 -10.27 -7.03 -1.33
CA VAL A 25 -9.23 -5.97 -1.39
C VAL A 25 -9.81 -4.68 -1.98
N PHE A 26 -10.61 -4.78 -3.02
CA PHE A 26 -11.16 -3.60 -3.69
C PHE A 26 -11.98 -2.73 -2.73
N ARG A 27 -12.75 -3.33 -1.83
CA ARG A 27 -13.54 -2.58 -0.84
C ARG A 27 -12.66 -1.73 0.07
N VAL A 28 -11.53 -2.26 0.53
CA VAL A 28 -10.58 -1.54 1.37
C VAL A 28 -9.85 -0.46 0.56
N ALA A 29 -9.45 -0.80 -0.66
CA ALA A 29 -8.69 0.09 -1.53
C ALA A 29 -9.44 1.37 -1.95
N ILE A 30 -10.77 1.30 -2.12
CA ILE A 30 -11.61 2.47 -2.46
C ILE A 30 -12.18 3.18 -1.23
N ALA A 31 -11.88 2.71 -0.02
CA ALA A 31 -12.30 3.40 1.19
C ALA A 31 -11.74 4.83 1.22
N PRO A 32 -12.47 5.81 1.81
CA PRO A 32 -12.08 7.22 1.75
C PRO A 32 -10.66 7.50 2.25
N GLY A 33 -10.21 6.85 3.34
CA GLY A 33 -8.88 7.03 3.92
C GLY A 33 -7.75 6.62 2.97
N PRO A 34 -7.65 5.35 2.53
CA PRO A 34 -6.66 4.89 1.57
C PRO A 34 -6.67 5.66 0.25
N LEU A 35 -7.86 5.97 -0.27
CA LEU A 35 -8.00 6.72 -1.51
C LEU A 35 -7.48 8.16 -1.38
N PHE A 36 -7.80 8.84 -0.26
CA PHE A 36 -7.30 10.18 0.03
C PHE A 36 -5.76 10.17 0.17
N LEU A 37 -5.21 9.21 0.92
CA LEU A 37 -3.76 9.09 1.09
C LEU A 37 -3.04 8.80 -0.23
N ALA A 38 -3.57 7.91 -1.05
CA ALA A 38 -3.00 7.64 -2.38
C ALA A 38 -3.06 8.88 -3.28
N THR A 39 -4.16 9.66 -3.23
CA THR A 39 -4.30 10.92 -3.95
C THR A 39 -3.23 11.92 -3.50
N LEU A 40 -3.05 12.07 -2.20
CA LEU A 40 -2.01 12.92 -1.62
C LEU A 40 -0.60 12.47 -2.06
N GLY A 41 -0.34 11.17 -2.08
CA GLY A 41 0.94 10.60 -2.53
C GLY A 41 1.27 10.94 -3.98
N ILE A 42 0.29 10.83 -4.87
CA ILE A 42 0.45 11.19 -6.29
C ILE A 42 0.75 12.68 -6.41
N LEU A 43 0.03 13.54 -5.70
CA LEU A 43 0.26 14.99 -5.73
C LEU A 43 1.65 15.35 -5.20
N LEU A 44 2.08 14.77 -4.08
CA LEU A 44 3.41 14.98 -3.51
C LEU A 44 4.53 14.50 -4.44
N CYS A 45 4.39 13.31 -5.03
CA CYS A 45 5.35 12.80 -6.01
C CYS A 45 5.39 13.68 -7.26
N SER A 46 4.24 14.11 -7.77
CA SER A 46 4.18 14.99 -8.95
C SER A 46 4.86 16.33 -8.68
N LEU A 47 4.62 16.92 -7.51
CA LEU A 47 5.28 18.16 -7.07
C LEU A 47 6.80 17.96 -6.94
N SER A 48 7.23 16.86 -6.33
CA SER A 48 8.65 16.53 -6.18
C SER A 48 9.36 16.41 -7.53
N TRP A 49 8.79 15.66 -8.46
CA TRP A 49 9.36 15.51 -9.79
C TRP A 49 9.41 16.85 -10.55
N TRP A 50 8.39 17.69 -10.39
CA TRP A 50 8.41 19.04 -10.98
C TRP A 50 9.52 19.91 -10.40
N VAL A 51 9.67 19.92 -9.07
CA VAL A 51 10.75 20.68 -8.39
C VAL A 51 12.13 20.16 -8.83
N CYS A 52 12.32 18.83 -8.81
CA CYS A 52 13.58 18.21 -9.27
C CYS A 52 13.87 18.55 -10.73
N GLY A 53 12.86 18.53 -11.60
CA GLY A 53 13.00 18.89 -13.02
C GLY A 53 13.38 20.36 -13.20
N TYR A 54 12.74 21.26 -12.47
CA TYR A 54 13.06 22.68 -12.51
C TYR A 54 14.50 23.01 -12.05
N LEU A 55 14.97 22.32 -11.02
CA LEU A 55 16.31 22.57 -10.43
C LEU A 55 17.44 21.87 -11.18
N LEU A 56 17.22 20.65 -11.68
CA LEU A 56 18.31 19.80 -12.16
C LEU A 56 18.36 19.68 -13.68
N LEU A 57 17.25 19.84 -14.41
CA LEU A 57 17.22 19.71 -15.85
C LEU A 57 17.53 21.04 -16.55
N PRO A 58 18.13 20.99 -17.75
CA PRO A 58 18.27 22.18 -18.61
C PRO A 58 16.88 22.77 -18.95
N LYS A 59 16.79 24.09 -19.02
CA LYS A 59 15.52 24.79 -19.23
C LYS A 59 14.81 24.41 -20.54
N ASP A 60 15.59 24.12 -21.58
CA ASP A 60 15.08 23.65 -22.88
C ASP A 60 14.47 22.24 -22.81
N VAL A 61 15.04 21.35 -21.99
CA VAL A 61 14.52 20.01 -21.75
C VAL A 61 13.28 20.09 -20.87
N PHE A 62 13.33 20.87 -19.80
CA PHE A 62 12.21 21.07 -18.89
C PHE A 62 11.01 21.73 -19.60
N ALA A 63 11.25 22.74 -20.47
CA ALA A 63 10.20 23.41 -21.23
C ALA A 63 9.53 22.51 -22.28
N ARG A 64 10.22 21.47 -22.77
CA ARG A 64 9.63 20.49 -23.70
C ARG A 64 8.72 19.49 -22.98
N GLN A 65 8.84 19.34 -21.68
CA GLN A 65 7.93 18.56 -20.82
C GLN A 65 6.61 19.32 -20.61
N LYS A 66 5.94 19.69 -21.71
CA LYS A 66 4.66 20.41 -21.68
C LYS A 66 3.53 19.46 -21.28
N GLY A 67 3.23 19.40 -20.00
CA GLY A 67 2.03 18.81 -19.44
C GLY A 67 1.49 19.72 -18.33
N PRO A 68 0.24 19.55 -17.87
CA PRO A 68 -0.20 20.22 -16.66
C PRO A 68 0.80 19.90 -15.54
N VAL A 69 1.30 20.94 -14.90
CA VAL A 69 2.43 20.95 -13.95
C VAL A 69 2.33 19.86 -12.87
N LEU A 70 1.12 19.46 -12.50
CA LEU A 70 0.84 18.41 -11.51
C LEU A 70 1.03 16.96 -12.01
N LEU A 71 1.11 16.75 -13.33
CA LEU A 71 1.07 15.42 -13.93
C LEU A 71 2.24 15.14 -14.89
N SER A 72 3.17 16.11 -15.04
CA SER A 72 4.29 16.05 -15.98
C SER A 72 5.56 15.35 -15.48
N ALA A 73 5.46 14.69 -14.36
CA ALA A 73 6.55 13.85 -13.86
C ALA A 73 6.70 12.56 -14.70
N PRO A 74 7.75 11.75 -14.50
CA PRO A 74 7.92 10.48 -15.20
C PRO A 74 6.78 9.47 -14.97
N LEU A 75 5.85 9.78 -14.07
CA LEU A 75 4.50 9.24 -14.12
C LEU A 75 3.92 9.70 -15.47
N SER A 76 4.11 8.89 -16.50
CA SER A 76 3.55 9.11 -17.83
C SER A 76 2.03 8.97 -17.81
N ILE A 77 1.35 9.85 -17.05
CA ILE A 77 -0.09 10.10 -17.16
C ILE A 77 -0.35 10.78 -18.53
N HIS A 78 0.57 10.56 -19.43
CA HIS A 78 0.60 11.13 -20.74
C HIS A 78 -0.03 10.18 -21.72
N GLU A 79 -1.32 10.11 -21.76
CA GLU A 79 -1.96 9.82 -23.03
C GLU A 79 -3.46 10.04 -22.94
N ARG A 80 -3.85 11.14 -23.53
CA ARG A 80 -5.20 11.60 -23.88
C ARG A 80 -6.04 12.18 -22.73
N PRO A 81 -6.38 13.46 -22.85
CA PRO A 81 -7.41 14.03 -22.01
C PRO A 81 -8.73 13.28 -22.26
N LEU A 82 -9.40 12.90 -21.18
CA LEU A 82 -10.72 12.25 -21.14
C LEU A 82 -11.83 12.98 -21.91
N LEU A 83 -11.51 14.10 -22.51
CA LEU A 83 -12.47 15.10 -22.98
C LEU A 83 -12.73 15.09 -24.50
N VAL A 84 -12.10 14.21 -25.26
CA VAL A 84 -12.16 14.30 -26.74
C VAL A 84 -13.30 13.53 -27.38
N ALA A 85 -13.81 12.56 -26.75
CA ALA A 85 -14.99 11.74 -27.01
C ALA A 85 -14.96 10.61 -26.00
N PRO A 86 -16.08 10.06 -25.56
CA PRO A 86 -16.00 8.86 -24.75
C PRO A 86 -15.19 7.84 -25.53
N PRO A 87 -14.02 7.42 -25.02
CA PRO A 87 -13.25 6.41 -25.72
C PRO A 87 -14.15 5.16 -25.86
N PRO A 88 -14.17 4.48 -26.99
CA PRO A 88 -14.91 3.23 -27.11
C PRO A 88 -14.49 2.31 -25.97
N VAL A 89 -15.44 1.54 -25.42
CA VAL A 89 -15.22 0.66 -24.25
C VAL A 89 -13.91 -0.14 -24.36
N GLY A 90 -13.51 -0.51 -25.57
CA GLY A 90 -12.24 -1.18 -25.85
C GLY A 90 -10.99 -0.31 -25.62
N GLU A 91 -11.07 1.01 -25.68
CA GLU A 91 -9.96 1.91 -25.34
C GLU A 91 -9.89 2.19 -23.84
N VAL A 92 -11.03 2.21 -23.13
CA VAL A 92 -11.06 2.26 -21.66
C VAL A 92 -10.40 1.01 -21.08
N ALA A 93 -10.64 -0.16 -21.70
CA ALA A 93 -10.01 -1.42 -21.30
C ALA A 93 -8.49 -1.47 -21.61
N ARG A 94 -8.02 -0.77 -22.64
CA ARG A 94 -6.59 -0.65 -23.01
C ARG A 94 -5.92 0.58 -22.40
N GLY A 95 -6.69 1.46 -21.78
CA GLY A 95 -6.20 2.71 -21.21
C GLY A 95 -5.20 2.47 -20.07
N ASN A 96 -4.45 3.51 -19.74
CA ASN A 96 -3.37 3.56 -18.76
C ASN A 96 -3.78 3.27 -17.29
N HIS A 97 -4.97 2.71 -17.04
CA HIS A 97 -5.56 2.46 -15.73
C HIS A 97 -5.53 0.96 -15.36
N THR A 98 -4.45 0.26 -15.72
CA THR A 98 -4.28 -1.14 -15.37
C THR A 98 -3.76 -1.29 -13.94
N ALA A 99 -4.14 -2.37 -13.28
CA ALA A 99 -3.69 -2.67 -11.92
C ALA A 99 -2.16 -2.81 -11.78
N ILE A 100 -1.46 -3.08 -12.89
CA ILE A 100 0.01 -3.18 -12.92
C ILE A 100 0.71 -1.83 -13.10
N ARG A 101 -0.02 -0.76 -13.44
CA ARG A 101 0.58 0.55 -13.70
C ARG A 101 1.40 1.09 -12.53
N PRO A 102 0.93 1.08 -11.27
CA PRO A 102 1.70 1.58 -10.14
C PRO A 102 3.06 0.90 -10.02
N TYR A 103 3.13 -0.40 -10.32
CA TYR A 103 4.38 -1.13 -10.34
C TYR A 103 5.38 -0.58 -11.37
N TRP A 104 4.93 -0.31 -12.59
CA TRP A 104 5.79 0.26 -13.64
C TRP A 104 6.19 1.71 -13.33
N ASP A 105 5.24 2.52 -12.89
CA ASP A 105 5.47 3.94 -12.57
C ASP A 105 6.49 4.10 -11.43
N LEU A 106 6.45 3.23 -10.41
CA LEU A 106 7.38 3.26 -9.28
C LEU A 106 8.76 2.68 -9.60
N THR A 107 8.84 1.71 -10.52
CA THR A 107 10.12 1.07 -10.89
C THR A 107 10.83 1.75 -12.08
N GLU A 108 10.11 2.44 -12.96
CA GLU A 108 10.66 3.08 -14.16
C GLU A 108 11.80 4.07 -13.88
N PRO A 109 11.70 5.00 -12.89
CA PRO A 109 12.79 5.93 -12.62
C PRO A 109 14.07 5.22 -12.18
N VAL A 110 13.94 4.15 -11.39
CA VAL A 110 15.08 3.34 -10.95
C VAL A 110 15.69 2.59 -12.15
N ARG A 111 14.86 2.04 -13.03
CA ARG A 111 15.34 1.37 -14.26
C ARG A 111 16.14 2.30 -15.17
N ARG A 112 15.75 3.57 -15.27
CA ARG A 112 16.46 4.59 -16.07
C ARG A 112 17.84 4.92 -15.53
N LEU A 113 18.13 4.68 -14.26
CA LEU A 113 19.47 4.83 -13.68
C LEU A 113 20.47 3.81 -14.27
N TYR A 114 19.99 2.64 -14.70
CA TYR A 114 20.81 1.60 -15.32
C TYR A 114 20.99 1.78 -16.84
N ASP A 115 20.37 2.78 -17.45
CA ASP A 115 20.58 3.07 -18.87
C ASP A 115 21.92 3.83 -19.04
N ALA A 116 22.88 3.16 -19.71
CA ALA A 116 24.22 3.72 -19.99
C ALA A 116 24.19 5.01 -20.83
N ARG A 117 23.06 5.34 -21.48
CA ARG A 117 22.88 6.55 -22.27
C ARG A 117 22.44 7.76 -21.43
N THR A 118 22.13 7.55 -20.15
CA THR A 118 21.66 8.61 -19.26
C THR A 118 22.81 9.54 -18.91
N GLY A 119 22.74 10.80 -19.32
CA GLY A 119 23.74 11.81 -18.96
C GLY A 119 23.72 12.11 -17.45
N PHE A 120 24.85 12.58 -16.89
CA PHE A 120 25.03 12.79 -15.45
C PHE A 120 23.92 13.61 -14.79
N ARG A 121 23.43 14.71 -15.43
CA ARG A 121 22.34 15.54 -14.89
C ARG A 121 21.01 14.76 -14.80
N HIS A 122 20.71 13.95 -15.80
CA HIS A 122 19.53 13.08 -15.78
C HIS A 122 19.66 11.97 -14.73
N MET A 123 20.86 11.44 -14.54
CA MET A 123 21.15 10.47 -13.49
C MET A 123 20.85 11.06 -12.09
N VAL A 124 21.36 12.28 -11.81
CA VAL A 124 21.06 12.99 -10.55
C VAL A 124 19.55 13.25 -10.41
N TYR A 125 18.88 13.68 -11.49
CA TYR A 125 17.45 13.91 -11.50
C TYR A 125 16.66 12.64 -11.13
N TYR A 126 16.96 11.51 -11.79
CA TYR A 126 16.28 10.24 -11.48
C TYR A 126 16.62 9.72 -10.08
N THR A 127 17.87 9.89 -9.60
CA THR A 127 18.25 9.47 -8.25
C THR A 127 17.48 10.24 -7.18
N VAL A 128 17.50 11.57 -7.24
CA VAL A 128 16.84 12.42 -6.24
C VAL A 128 15.33 12.23 -6.29
N GLY A 129 14.74 12.20 -7.49
CA GLY A 129 13.30 11.97 -7.66
C GLY A 129 12.87 10.58 -7.18
N SER A 130 13.66 9.53 -7.45
CA SER A 130 13.38 8.17 -6.97
C SER A 130 13.45 8.06 -5.44
N LEU A 131 14.47 8.67 -4.82
CA LEU A 131 14.58 8.69 -3.36
C LEU A 131 13.38 9.36 -2.71
N PHE A 132 12.92 10.47 -3.28
CA PHE A 132 11.73 11.15 -2.78
C PHE A 132 10.46 10.32 -3.00
N ALA A 133 10.31 9.70 -4.17
CA ALA A 133 9.19 8.83 -4.45
C ALA A 133 9.15 7.62 -3.51
N ILE A 134 10.31 6.99 -3.25
CA ILE A 134 10.44 5.91 -2.27
C ILE A 134 10.02 6.41 -0.88
N ALA A 135 10.48 7.59 -0.45
CA ALA A 135 10.11 8.15 0.85
C ALA A 135 8.60 8.36 0.98
N VAL A 136 7.95 8.96 -0.01
CA VAL A 136 6.49 9.20 -0.01
C VAL A 136 5.72 7.88 0.00
N TRP A 137 6.08 6.95 -0.90
CA TRP A 137 5.34 5.68 -1.02
C TRP A 137 5.66 4.68 0.09
N SER A 138 6.83 4.76 0.73
CA SER A 138 7.12 4.00 1.95
C SER A 138 6.17 4.38 3.09
N PHE A 139 5.82 5.65 3.21
CA PHE A 139 4.84 6.10 4.18
C PHE A 139 3.41 5.69 3.79
N ILE A 140 2.95 6.16 2.64
CA ILE A 140 1.56 5.98 2.19
C ILE A 140 1.24 4.52 1.91
N GLY A 141 2.13 3.82 1.20
CA GLY A 141 1.99 2.39 0.95
C GLY A 141 2.02 1.57 2.22
N GLY A 142 2.84 1.97 3.21
CA GLY A 142 2.87 1.38 4.54
C GLY A 142 1.52 1.50 5.26
N VAL A 143 0.92 2.70 5.26
CA VAL A 143 -0.40 2.96 5.88
C VAL A 143 -1.50 2.13 5.21
N ILE A 144 -1.56 2.13 3.87
CA ILE A 144 -2.55 1.35 3.13
C ILE A 144 -2.37 -0.15 3.38
N SER A 145 -1.12 -0.64 3.37
CA SER A 145 -0.83 -2.04 3.64
C SER A 145 -1.20 -2.44 5.07
N ARG A 146 -0.88 -1.60 6.07
CA ARG A 146 -1.23 -1.86 7.47
C ARG A 146 -2.73 -1.92 7.67
N GLN A 147 -3.48 -0.94 7.16
CA GLN A 147 -4.94 -0.94 7.25
C GLN A 147 -5.54 -2.20 6.61
N THR A 148 -5.05 -2.59 5.43
CA THR A 148 -5.52 -3.79 4.73
C THR A 148 -5.24 -5.07 5.52
N LEU A 149 -4.06 -5.17 6.15
CA LEU A 149 -3.69 -6.32 6.97
C LEU A 149 -4.61 -6.49 8.18
N VAL A 150 -4.95 -5.39 8.86
CA VAL A 150 -5.83 -5.45 10.03
C VAL A 150 -7.28 -5.72 9.61
N GLU A 151 -7.80 -5.03 8.58
CA GLU A 151 -9.20 -5.20 8.16
C GLU A 151 -9.46 -6.58 7.52
N LEU A 152 -8.53 -7.13 6.75
CA LEU A 152 -8.72 -8.39 6.03
C LEU A 152 -8.02 -9.58 6.67
N GLY A 153 -6.94 -9.37 7.41
CA GLY A 153 -6.23 -10.40 8.16
C GLY A 153 -6.88 -10.66 9.50
N ALA A 154 -6.88 -9.68 10.40
CA ALA A 154 -7.46 -9.79 11.73
C ALA A 154 -9.00 -9.62 11.77
N GLU A 155 -9.64 -9.31 10.63
CA GLU A 155 -11.09 -9.06 10.49
C GLU A 155 -11.66 -8.00 11.46
N GLN A 156 -10.81 -7.04 11.86
CA GLN A 156 -11.18 -5.96 12.76
C GLN A 156 -11.39 -4.65 12.00
N SER A 157 -12.37 -3.85 12.44
CA SER A 157 -12.52 -2.48 11.96
C SER A 157 -11.38 -1.64 12.52
N TYR A 158 -10.57 -1.04 11.66
CA TYR A 158 -9.38 -0.28 12.03
C TYR A 158 -9.44 1.12 11.44
N ASP A 159 -9.21 2.14 12.29
CA ASP A 159 -9.19 3.51 11.81
C ASP A 159 -7.89 3.79 11.05
N TRP A 160 -8.01 4.55 9.95
CA TRP A 160 -6.86 4.94 9.13
C TRP A 160 -5.86 5.84 9.90
N PHE A 161 -6.31 6.56 10.93
CA PHE A 161 -5.44 7.32 11.82
C PHE A 161 -4.52 6.43 12.66
N ASP A 162 -5.00 5.28 13.11
CA ASP A 162 -4.19 4.32 13.86
C ASP A 162 -3.13 3.69 12.97
N SER A 163 -3.48 3.40 11.69
CA SER A 163 -2.51 2.98 10.68
C SER A 163 -1.43 4.04 10.44
N ILE A 164 -1.78 5.33 10.41
CA ILE A 164 -0.82 6.43 10.28
C ILE A 164 0.12 6.46 11.48
N ARG A 165 -0.42 6.38 12.70
CA ARG A 165 0.37 6.40 13.95
C ARG A 165 1.35 5.24 13.98
N PHE A 166 0.91 4.04 13.64
CA PHE A 166 1.76 2.85 13.54
C PHE A 166 2.93 3.06 12.57
N VAL A 167 2.65 3.55 11.36
CA VAL A 167 3.67 3.75 10.33
C VAL A 167 4.64 4.88 10.68
N ILE A 168 4.18 5.97 11.33
CA ILE A 168 5.06 7.03 11.81
C ILE A 168 6.13 6.46 12.76
N GLY A 169 5.73 5.63 13.72
CA GLY A 169 6.65 5.00 14.67
C GLY A 169 7.67 4.07 14.02
N ARG A 170 7.37 3.55 12.83
CA ARG A 170 8.20 2.56 12.10
C ARG A 170 8.63 3.03 10.71
N TYR A 171 8.53 4.32 10.45
CA TYR A 171 8.83 4.88 9.14
C TYR A 171 10.25 4.56 8.64
N PRO A 172 11.30 4.59 9.48
CA PRO A 172 12.63 4.20 9.03
C PRO A 172 12.72 2.77 8.49
N GLN A 173 11.98 1.82 9.08
CA GLN A 173 11.94 0.42 8.62
C GLN A 173 11.27 0.32 7.24
N TYR A 174 10.13 1.00 7.06
CA TYR A 174 9.44 1.06 5.77
C TYR A 174 10.27 1.71 4.67
N LEU A 175 11.04 2.74 5.01
CA LEU A 175 11.94 3.42 4.08
C LEU A 175 13.14 2.57 3.70
N MET A 176 13.78 1.94 4.70
CA MET A 176 15.00 1.16 4.50
C MET A 176 14.74 -0.18 3.81
N ALA A 177 13.55 -0.77 3.93
CA ALA A 177 13.23 -2.05 3.32
C ALA A 177 13.47 -2.07 1.80
N PRO A 178 12.92 -1.18 0.97
CA PRO A 178 13.25 -1.11 -0.45
C PRO A 178 14.61 -0.44 -0.73
N LEU A 179 15.08 0.46 0.15
CA LEU A 179 16.29 1.24 -0.08
C LEU A 179 17.56 0.41 0.16
N ALA A 180 17.58 -0.47 1.16
CA ALA A 180 18.76 -1.27 1.49
C ALA A 180 19.23 -2.17 0.33
N PRO A 181 18.37 -2.96 -0.34
CA PRO A 181 18.79 -3.76 -1.48
C PRO A 181 19.18 -2.90 -2.70
N LEU A 182 18.54 -1.74 -2.91
CA LEU A 182 18.95 -0.79 -3.95
C LEU A 182 20.34 -0.24 -3.67
N LEU A 183 20.64 0.09 -2.40
CA LEU A 183 21.95 0.56 -1.99
C LEU A 183 23.02 -0.55 -2.17
N ALA A 184 22.68 -1.80 -1.83
CA ALA A 184 23.58 -2.93 -2.05
C ALA A 184 23.93 -3.10 -3.55
N LEU A 185 22.94 -3.00 -4.44
CA LEU A 185 23.16 -3.01 -5.89
C LEU A 185 24.03 -1.84 -6.36
N ALA A 186 23.80 -0.63 -5.81
CA ALA A 186 24.61 0.54 -6.13
C ALA A 186 26.08 0.36 -5.68
N VAL A 187 26.31 -0.19 -4.49
CA VAL A 187 27.66 -0.51 -3.98
C VAL A 187 28.34 -1.56 -4.88
N MET A 188 27.63 -2.63 -5.26
CA MET A 188 28.17 -3.65 -6.19
C MET A 188 28.57 -3.02 -7.53
N GLY A 189 27.73 -2.13 -8.09
CA GLY A 189 28.08 -1.39 -9.30
C GLY A 189 29.30 -0.48 -9.10
N LEU A 190 29.37 0.23 -7.99
CA LEU A 190 30.48 1.13 -7.67
C LEU A 190 31.83 0.39 -7.53
N LEU A 191 31.82 -0.85 -7.03
CA LEU A 191 33.02 -1.69 -6.94
C LEU A 191 33.61 -2.03 -8.30
N LEU A 192 32.81 -2.01 -9.37
CA LEU A 192 33.28 -2.28 -10.74
C LEU A 192 33.81 -1.04 -11.47
N VAL A 193 33.54 0.17 -10.96
CA VAL A 193 33.97 1.43 -11.60
C VAL A 193 35.48 1.53 -11.71
N PRO A 194 36.31 1.22 -10.68
CA PRO A 194 37.76 1.25 -10.81
C PRO A 194 38.30 0.30 -11.87
N LEU A 195 37.69 -0.88 -12.01
CA LEU A 195 38.05 -1.82 -13.07
C LEU A 195 37.75 -1.22 -14.46
N GLY A 196 36.63 -0.53 -14.61
CA GLY A 196 36.27 0.20 -15.83
C GLY A 196 37.27 1.32 -16.15
N TRP A 197 37.79 2.05 -15.16
CA TRP A 197 38.87 3.04 -15.36
C TRP A 197 40.18 2.38 -15.78
N LEU A 198 40.51 1.22 -15.19
CA LEU A 198 41.70 0.47 -15.56
C LEU A 198 41.67 0.00 -17.02
N MET A 199 40.48 -0.40 -17.53
CA MET A 199 40.30 -0.81 -18.91
C MET A 199 40.50 0.29 -19.95
N ARG A 200 40.58 1.57 -19.55
CA ARG A 200 40.98 2.67 -20.45
C ARG A 200 42.45 2.62 -20.84
N LEU A 201 43.28 1.92 -20.07
CA LEU A 201 44.67 1.67 -20.39
C LEU A 201 44.79 0.38 -21.18
N GLY A 202 45.61 0.37 -22.23
CA GLY A 202 45.76 -0.81 -23.09
C GLY A 202 46.16 -2.10 -22.36
N PHE A 203 47.08 -2.02 -21.39
CA PHE A 203 47.44 -3.14 -20.52
C PHE A 203 46.35 -3.45 -19.45
N GLY A 204 45.51 -2.50 -19.11
CA GLY A 204 44.42 -2.65 -18.14
C GLY A 204 43.34 -3.63 -18.60
N VAL A 205 43.16 -3.76 -19.92
CA VAL A 205 42.23 -4.77 -20.49
C VAL A 205 42.68 -6.19 -20.18
N PHE A 206 44.01 -6.44 -20.22
CA PHE A 206 44.56 -7.75 -19.86
C PHE A 206 44.32 -8.09 -18.39
N ILE A 207 44.55 -7.13 -17.47
CA ILE A 207 44.30 -7.31 -16.02
C ILE A 207 42.80 -7.53 -15.79
N ALA A 208 41.92 -6.73 -16.44
CA ALA A 208 40.48 -6.90 -16.34
C ALA A 208 40.04 -8.29 -16.81
N GLY A 209 40.62 -8.79 -17.90
CA GLY A 209 40.38 -10.16 -18.41
C GLY A 209 40.73 -11.23 -17.38
N LEU A 210 41.84 -11.07 -16.67
CA LEU A 210 42.28 -12.03 -15.62
C LEU A 210 41.30 -12.10 -14.44
N VAL A 211 40.71 -10.97 -14.04
CA VAL A 211 39.74 -10.91 -12.94
C VAL A 211 38.28 -10.99 -13.39
N TRP A 212 38.04 -11.23 -14.69
CA TRP A 212 36.68 -11.18 -15.27
C TRP A 212 35.73 -12.19 -14.65
N ILE A 213 36.23 -13.32 -14.18
CA ILE A 213 35.44 -14.33 -13.49
C ILE A 213 34.76 -13.75 -12.21
N PHE A 214 35.48 -12.89 -11.47
CA PHE A 214 34.91 -12.25 -10.30
C PHE A 214 33.84 -11.21 -10.67
N VAL A 215 33.99 -10.52 -11.82
CA VAL A 215 32.96 -9.61 -12.34
C VAL A 215 31.68 -10.39 -12.65
N ILE A 216 31.79 -11.57 -13.26
CA ILE A 216 30.62 -12.41 -13.56
C ILE A 216 29.99 -12.95 -12.27
N LEU A 217 30.78 -13.40 -11.29
CA LEU A 217 30.26 -13.87 -10.00
C LEU A 217 29.52 -12.74 -9.25
N LEU A 218 30.10 -11.55 -9.20
CA LEU A 218 29.45 -10.37 -8.61
C LEU A 218 28.17 -10.01 -9.39
N GLY A 219 28.21 -10.06 -10.73
CA GLY A 219 27.06 -9.85 -11.58
C GLY A 219 25.93 -10.87 -11.36
N LEU A 220 26.28 -12.13 -11.08
CA LEU A 220 25.30 -13.17 -10.75
C LEU A 220 24.60 -12.88 -9.41
N VAL A 221 25.36 -12.48 -8.39
CA VAL A 221 24.80 -12.06 -7.10
C VAL A 221 23.90 -10.83 -7.26
N ALA A 222 24.35 -9.83 -8.03
CA ALA A 222 23.57 -8.65 -8.33
C ALA A 222 22.27 -8.99 -9.10
N ALA A 223 22.33 -9.90 -10.06
CA ALA A 223 21.15 -10.35 -10.80
C ALA A 223 20.16 -11.09 -9.90
N TRP A 224 20.63 -11.96 -9.02
CA TRP A 224 19.80 -12.64 -8.03
C TRP A 224 19.11 -11.62 -7.10
N LEU A 225 19.87 -10.65 -6.55
CA LEU A 225 19.34 -9.60 -5.71
C LEU A 225 18.32 -8.73 -6.46
N MET A 226 18.58 -8.39 -7.71
CA MET A 226 17.69 -7.56 -8.54
C MET A 226 16.38 -8.27 -8.87
N VAL A 227 16.41 -9.56 -9.19
CA VAL A 227 15.18 -10.35 -9.43
C VAL A 227 14.35 -10.46 -8.15
N GLY A 228 14.96 -10.77 -7.01
CA GLY A 228 14.27 -10.83 -5.72
C GLY A 228 13.68 -9.48 -5.33
N LEU A 229 14.41 -8.39 -5.54
CA LEU A 229 13.89 -7.03 -5.30
C LEU A 229 12.73 -6.71 -6.23
N LEU A 230 12.86 -6.99 -7.53
CA LEU A 230 11.83 -6.69 -8.52
C LEU A 230 10.47 -7.28 -8.15
N PHE A 231 10.44 -8.50 -7.67
CA PHE A 231 9.20 -9.19 -7.30
C PHE A 231 8.85 -9.03 -5.81
N GLY A 232 9.85 -8.90 -4.93
CA GLY A 232 9.65 -8.93 -3.48
C GLY A 232 9.38 -7.58 -2.82
N TRP A 233 9.80 -6.43 -3.43
CA TRP A 233 9.68 -5.14 -2.76
C TRP A 233 8.27 -4.78 -2.29
N PRO A 234 7.17 -5.09 -3.00
CA PRO A 234 5.86 -4.73 -2.51
C PRO A 234 5.41 -5.56 -1.30
N LEU A 235 5.93 -6.81 -1.15
CA LEU A 235 5.64 -7.67 0.00
C LEU A 235 6.27 -7.15 1.30
N MET A 236 7.39 -6.40 1.22
CA MET A 236 8.11 -5.89 2.38
C MET A 236 7.21 -5.04 3.28
N PHE A 237 6.29 -4.27 2.68
CA PHE A 237 5.32 -3.45 3.42
C PHE A 237 4.37 -4.32 4.25
N GLY A 238 3.97 -5.47 3.71
CA GLY A 238 3.16 -6.46 4.41
C GLY A 238 3.91 -7.08 5.60
N VAL A 239 5.18 -7.44 5.42
CA VAL A 239 6.01 -8.00 6.50
C VAL A 239 6.13 -7.03 7.68
N ILE A 240 6.50 -5.76 7.41
CA ILE A 240 6.65 -4.74 8.45
C ILE A 240 5.30 -4.44 9.11
N GLY A 241 4.23 -4.40 8.32
CA GLY A 241 2.88 -4.11 8.81
C GLY A 241 2.26 -5.19 9.67
N SER A 242 2.72 -6.44 9.59
CA SER A 242 2.10 -7.58 10.28
C SER A 242 2.74 -7.95 11.62
N LYS A 243 4.02 -7.61 11.83
CA LYS A 243 4.82 -8.06 12.99
C LYS A 243 5.13 -6.89 13.93
N ARG A 244 5.27 -7.20 15.24
CA ARG A 244 5.64 -6.19 16.25
C ARG A 244 7.06 -5.67 16.06
N ASP A 245 8.04 -6.56 15.91
CA ASP A 245 9.48 -6.25 15.98
C ASP A 245 10.19 -6.55 14.65
N SER A 246 9.50 -6.36 13.50
CA SER A 246 10.15 -6.54 12.20
C SER A 246 11.03 -5.35 11.87
N ASP A 247 12.29 -5.63 11.57
CA ASP A 247 13.19 -4.66 10.98
C ASP A 247 13.20 -4.73 9.44
N SER A 248 13.91 -3.79 8.82
CA SER A 248 14.01 -3.72 7.35
C SER A 248 14.74 -4.92 6.74
N LEU A 249 15.73 -5.50 7.44
CA LEU A 249 16.48 -6.66 6.96
C LEU A 249 15.63 -7.93 7.01
N GLN A 250 14.82 -8.10 8.07
CA GLN A 250 13.87 -9.19 8.15
C GLN A 250 12.81 -9.08 7.06
N ALA A 251 12.27 -7.88 6.82
CA ALA A 251 11.30 -7.65 5.76
C ALA A 251 11.86 -8.02 4.37
N PHE A 252 13.11 -7.68 4.12
CA PHE A 252 13.84 -8.08 2.93
C PHE A 252 13.99 -9.60 2.85
N SER A 253 14.51 -10.26 3.90
CA SER A 253 14.75 -11.70 3.92
C SER A 253 13.47 -12.51 3.73
N ASP A 254 12.41 -12.18 4.46
CA ASP A 254 11.12 -12.88 4.38
C ASP A 254 10.49 -12.71 2.98
N SER A 255 10.51 -11.50 2.41
CA SER A 255 9.98 -11.25 1.07
C SER A 255 10.71 -12.05 0.00
N PHE A 256 12.03 -12.17 0.10
CA PHE A 256 12.84 -13.00 -0.80
C PHE A 256 12.53 -14.49 -0.61
N SER A 257 12.41 -14.96 0.64
CA SER A 257 12.03 -16.33 0.95
C SER A 257 10.69 -16.70 0.30
N TYR A 258 9.69 -15.82 0.34
CA TYR A 258 8.39 -16.06 -0.28
C TYR A 258 8.48 -16.12 -1.81
N VAL A 259 9.20 -15.18 -2.43
CA VAL A 259 9.34 -15.13 -3.90
C VAL A 259 10.09 -16.35 -4.42
N TYR A 260 11.21 -16.74 -3.77
CA TYR A 260 12.04 -17.86 -4.22
C TYR A 260 11.56 -19.22 -3.71
N GLY A 261 10.92 -19.29 -2.54
CA GLY A 261 10.44 -20.53 -1.95
C GLY A 261 9.25 -21.14 -2.68
N LYS A 262 8.25 -20.34 -3.05
CA LYS A 262 7.06 -20.80 -3.79
C LYS A 262 6.70 -19.85 -4.94
N PRO A 263 7.55 -19.72 -5.98
CA PRO A 263 7.38 -18.74 -7.06
C PRO A 263 6.08 -18.90 -7.85
N LEU A 264 5.62 -20.14 -8.04
CA LEU A 264 4.38 -20.41 -8.79
C LEU A 264 3.14 -19.97 -7.99
N HIS A 265 3.12 -20.13 -6.67
CA HIS A 265 2.02 -19.65 -5.82
C HIS A 265 2.00 -18.12 -5.80
N TYR A 266 3.17 -17.49 -5.68
CA TYR A 266 3.29 -16.04 -5.77
C TYR A 266 2.74 -15.51 -7.10
N LEU A 267 3.19 -16.09 -8.22
CA LEU A 267 2.73 -15.69 -9.56
C LEU A 267 1.22 -15.89 -9.73
N PHE A 268 0.68 -16.99 -9.22
CA PHE A 268 -0.76 -17.27 -9.24
C PHE A 268 -1.55 -16.20 -8.50
N TYR A 269 -1.16 -15.82 -7.28
CA TYR A 269 -1.85 -14.78 -6.52
C TYR A 269 -1.73 -13.40 -7.19
N VAL A 270 -0.56 -13.06 -7.73
CA VAL A 270 -0.37 -11.83 -8.50
C VAL A 270 -1.27 -11.80 -9.72
N LEU A 271 -1.38 -12.91 -10.47
CA LEU A 271 -2.24 -12.99 -11.65
C LEU A 271 -3.72 -12.79 -11.29
N ILE A 272 -4.20 -13.44 -10.22
CA ILE A 272 -5.56 -13.26 -9.73
C ILE A 272 -5.78 -11.80 -9.32
N ALA A 273 -4.86 -11.21 -8.57
CA ALA A 273 -4.94 -9.80 -8.17
C ALA A 273 -5.00 -8.86 -9.39
N LEU A 274 -4.22 -9.14 -10.45
CA LEU A 274 -4.24 -8.34 -11.67
C LEU A 274 -5.58 -8.46 -12.42
N VAL A 275 -6.18 -9.64 -12.48
CA VAL A 275 -7.49 -9.85 -13.14
C VAL A 275 -8.59 -9.13 -12.37
N ILE A 276 -8.65 -9.32 -11.05
CA ILE A 276 -9.64 -8.67 -10.18
C ILE A 276 -9.46 -7.16 -10.21
N GLY A 277 -8.21 -6.69 -10.07
CA GLY A 277 -7.88 -5.26 -10.10
C GLY A 277 -8.17 -4.63 -11.45
N GLY A 278 -7.88 -5.33 -12.55
CA GLY A 278 -8.21 -4.87 -13.90
C GLY A 278 -9.70 -4.64 -14.06
N LEU A 279 -10.53 -5.59 -13.63
CA LEU A 279 -11.99 -5.46 -13.66
C LEU A 279 -12.49 -4.33 -12.73
N ALA A 280 -11.97 -4.27 -11.52
CA ALA A 280 -12.36 -3.27 -10.54
C ALA A 280 -12.01 -1.84 -10.99
N LEU A 281 -10.80 -1.63 -11.49
CA LEU A 281 -10.36 -0.33 -12.01
C LEU A 281 -11.07 0.04 -13.31
N PHE A 282 -11.42 -0.93 -14.15
CA PHE A 282 -12.29 -0.70 -15.31
C PHE A 282 -13.63 -0.11 -14.87
N LEU A 283 -14.27 -0.67 -13.82
CA LEU A 283 -15.53 -0.14 -13.29
C LEU A 283 -15.36 1.27 -12.72
N VAL A 284 -14.27 1.56 -11.99
CA VAL A 284 -13.97 2.92 -11.50
C VAL A 284 -13.84 3.92 -12.67
N ASN A 285 -13.12 3.53 -13.73
CA ASN A 285 -12.97 4.36 -14.92
C ASN A 285 -14.28 4.58 -15.64
N LEU A 286 -15.08 3.54 -15.80
CA LEU A 286 -16.40 3.61 -16.43
C LEU A 286 -17.32 4.55 -15.63
N PHE A 287 -17.36 4.40 -14.31
CA PHE A 287 -18.16 5.26 -13.43
C PHE A 287 -17.74 6.72 -13.52
N ALA A 288 -16.44 7.01 -13.45
CA ALA A 288 -15.91 8.36 -13.59
C ALA A 288 -16.25 8.97 -14.96
N MET A 289 -16.09 8.19 -16.03
CA MET A 289 -16.44 8.62 -17.39
C MET A 289 -17.94 8.98 -17.50
N VAL A 290 -18.82 8.08 -17.02
CA VAL A 290 -20.26 8.32 -17.04
C VAL A 290 -20.63 9.55 -16.23
N ALA A 291 -20.02 9.76 -15.04
CA ALA A 291 -20.27 10.94 -14.22
C ALA A 291 -19.91 12.25 -14.92
N VAL A 292 -18.73 12.30 -15.58
CA VAL A 292 -18.27 13.45 -16.32
C VAL A 292 -19.15 13.73 -17.54
N GLU A 293 -19.46 12.68 -18.34
CA GLU A 293 -20.30 12.83 -19.52
C GLU A 293 -21.73 13.22 -19.17
N PHE A 294 -22.29 12.65 -18.09
CA PHE A 294 -23.61 13.06 -17.59
C PHE A 294 -23.62 14.55 -17.18
N GLY A 295 -22.55 15.02 -16.52
CA GLY A 295 -22.41 16.44 -16.16
C GLY A 295 -22.46 17.36 -17.40
N PHE A 296 -21.69 17.04 -18.44
CA PHE A 296 -21.70 17.81 -19.68
C PHE A 296 -23.04 17.68 -20.44
N TRP A 297 -23.63 16.50 -20.48
CA TRP A 297 -24.93 16.26 -21.09
C TRP A 297 -26.03 17.07 -20.39
N ALA A 298 -26.14 16.99 -19.08
CA ALA A 298 -27.15 17.69 -18.31
C ALA A 298 -27.03 19.22 -18.44
N THR A 299 -25.80 19.75 -18.38
CA THR A 299 -25.56 21.19 -18.54
C THR A 299 -25.83 21.69 -19.96
N SER A 300 -25.71 20.82 -20.98
CA SER A 300 -26.02 21.20 -22.38
C SER A 300 -27.48 21.56 -22.61
N TRP A 301 -28.40 21.10 -21.76
CA TRP A 301 -29.83 21.45 -21.85
C TRP A 301 -30.08 22.92 -21.51
N GLY A 302 -29.29 23.50 -20.61
CA GLY A 302 -29.39 24.92 -20.26
C GLY A 302 -28.50 25.82 -21.10
N ALA A 303 -27.26 25.40 -21.34
CA ALA A 303 -26.26 26.22 -22.03
C ALA A 303 -26.31 26.14 -23.57
N GLY A 304 -26.97 25.10 -24.11
CA GLY A 304 -26.94 24.77 -25.53
C GLY A 304 -25.72 23.89 -25.92
N ARG A 305 -25.90 23.07 -26.94
CA ARG A 305 -24.85 22.10 -27.38
C ARG A 305 -23.61 22.84 -27.91
N GLU A 306 -23.79 23.85 -28.70
CA GLU A 306 -22.68 24.64 -29.29
C GLU A 306 -21.77 25.23 -28.22
N ARG A 307 -22.36 25.72 -27.12
CA ARG A 307 -21.61 26.30 -26.01
C ARG A 307 -20.79 25.25 -25.26
N ILE A 308 -21.38 24.06 -25.03
CA ILE A 308 -20.65 22.95 -24.37
C ILE A 308 -19.55 22.40 -25.26
N GLU A 309 -19.75 22.31 -26.58
CA GLU A 309 -18.69 21.94 -27.53
C GLU A 309 -17.55 22.95 -27.57
N GLU A 310 -17.85 24.25 -27.52
CA GLU A 310 -16.84 25.30 -27.41
C GLU A 310 -16.00 25.15 -26.15
N ILE A 311 -16.64 24.92 -24.98
CA ILE A 311 -15.94 24.67 -23.70
C ILE A 311 -15.09 23.41 -23.78
N ARG A 312 -15.60 22.31 -24.33
CA ARG A 312 -14.84 21.08 -24.53
C ARG A 312 -13.60 21.29 -25.41
N ASN A 313 -13.74 22.04 -26.52
CA ASN A 313 -12.63 22.36 -27.38
C ASN A 313 -11.57 23.23 -26.68
N GLN A 314 -12.02 24.21 -25.87
CA GLN A 314 -11.11 25.01 -25.04
C GLN A 314 -10.34 24.15 -24.00
N LEU A 315 -11.03 23.22 -23.34
CA LEU A 315 -10.39 22.26 -22.41
C LEU A 315 -9.37 21.37 -23.12
N LEU A 316 -9.65 20.92 -24.35
CA LEU A 316 -8.71 20.18 -25.18
C LEU A 316 -7.44 20.98 -25.47
N ILE A 317 -7.59 22.23 -25.86
CA ILE A 317 -6.45 23.12 -26.14
C ILE A 317 -5.62 23.32 -24.88
N VAL A 318 -6.26 23.58 -23.75
CA VAL A 318 -5.55 23.76 -22.47
C VAL A 318 -4.80 22.49 -22.08
N ASN A 319 -5.43 21.33 -22.18
CA ASN A 319 -4.79 20.04 -21.82
C ASN A 319 -3.63 19.67 -22.77
N SER A 320 -3.73 20.01 -24.06
CA SER A 320 -2.70 19.68 -25.04
C SER A 320 -1.51 20.63 -25.05
N THR A 321 -1.75 21.92 -24.83
CA THR A 321 -0.73 22.97 -24.96
C THR A 321 -0.34 23.62 -23.63
N GLY A 322 -1.17 23.50 -22.60
CA GLY A 322 -1.04 24.26 -21.34
C GLY A 322 -1.32 25.76 -21.51
N GLU A 323 -1.76 26.19 -22.70
CA GLU A 323 -1.92 27.63 -23.04
C GLU A 323 -3.36 28.11 -22.85
N PHE A 324 -3.60 28.83 -21.76
CA PHE A 324 -4.86 29.56 -21.55
C PHE A 324 -4.96 30.89 -22.40
N ALA A 325 -3.88 31.28 -23.06
CA ALA A 325 -3.80 32.57 -23.74
C ALA A 325 -4.79 32.75 -24.92
N ARG A 326 -5.21 31.63 -25.53
CA ARG A 326 -6.16 31.60 -26.65
C ARG A 326 -7.62 31.70 -26.23
N ILE A 327 -7.90 31.65 -24.90
CA ILE A 327 -9.26 31.68 -24.36
C ILE A 327 -9.60 33.13 -23.99
N PRO A 328 -10.80 33.64 -24.34
CA PRO A 328 -11.26 34.95 -23.89
C PRO A 328 -11.18 35.08 -22.37
N PHE A 329 -10.74 36.25 -21.90
CA PHE A 329 -10.49 36.49 -20.46
C PHE A 329 -11.71 36.16 -19.58
N SER A 330 -12.92 36.48 -20.04
CA SER A 330 -14.18 36.23 -19.33
C SER A 330 -14.50 34.75 -19.10
N GLN A 331 -13.92 33.87 -19.92
CA GLN A 331 -14.16 32.40 -19.85
C GLN A 331 -12.98 31.67 -19.23
N ARG A 332 -11.82 32.31 -19.18
CA ARG A 332 -10.56 31.66 -18.75
C ARG A 332 -10.64 31.08 -17.35
N SER A 333 -11.22 31.82 -16.40
CA SER A 333 -11.38 31.33 -15.01
C SER A 333 -12.33 30.15 -14.91
N GLY A 334 -13.44 30.15 -15.65
CA GLY A 334 -14.39 29.05 -15.69
C GLY A 334 -13.77 27.78 -16.30
N VAL A 335 -13.11 27.91 -17.45
CA VAL A 335 -12.42 26.77 -18.10
C VAL A 335 -11.30 26.24 -17.21
N TRP A 336 -10.56 27.10 -16.51
CA TRP A 336 -9.53 26.68 -15.56
C TRP A 336 -10.11 25.88 -14.40
N LEU A 337 -11.22 26.32 -13.80
CA LEU A 337 -11.87 25.59 -12.71
C LEU A 337 -12.41 24.23 -13.17
N ILE A 338 -13.04 24.16 -14.35
CA ILE A 338 -13.50 22.89 -14.92
C ILE A 338 -12.32 21.96 -15.17
N SER A 339 -11.23 22.47 -15.77
CA SER A 339 -10.00 21.70 -15.99
C SER A 339 -9.41 21.18 -14.68
N LEU A 340 -9.41 21.99 -13.61
CA LEU A 340 -8.93 21.56 -12.29
C LEU A 340 -9.76 20.40 -11.73
N VAL A 341 -11.10 20.49 -11.79
CA VAL A 341 -12.00 19.42 -11.32
C VAL A 341 -11.80 18.14 -12.12
N LEU A 342 -11.69 18.24 -13.44
CA LEU A 342 -11.45 17.06 -14.30
C LEU A 342 -10.09 16.43 -14.04
N THR A 343 -9.06 17.25 -13.80
CA THR A 343 -7.73 16.77 -13.38
C THR A 343 -7.81 16.06 -12.03
N LEU A 344 -8.59 16.57 -11.08
CA LEU A 344 -8.77 15.92 -9.79
C LEU A 344 -9.46 14.55 -9.94
N VAL A 345 -10.49 14.45 -10.78
CA VAL A 345 -11.13 13.16 -11.10
C VAL A 345 -10.11 12.17 -11.66
N GLU A 346 -9.24 12.62 -12.56
CA GLU A 346 -8.18 11.77 -13.14
C GLU A 346 -7.17 11.32 -12.09
N VAL A 347 -6.73 12.22 -11.21
CA VAL A 347 -5.83 11.89 -10.10
C VAL A 347 -6.45 10.86 -9.16
N VAL A 348 -7.74 11.00 -8.82
CA VAL A 348 -8.46 10.04 -7.97
C VAL A 348 -8.55 8.65 -8.62
N LYS A 349 -8.77 8.57 -9.92
CA LYS A 349 -8.76 7.30 -10.68
C LYS A 349 -7.40 6.62 -10.61
N VAL A 350 -6.32 7.38 -10.80
CA VAL A 350 -4.95 6.86 -10.66
C VAL A 350 -4.69 6.46 -9.20
N ALA A 351 -5.14 7.25 -8.24
CA ALA A 351 -5.01 6.96 -6.81
C ALA A 351 -5.68 5.62 -6.43
N ALA A 352 -6.83 5.31 -7.03
CA ALA A 352 -7.50 4.02 -6.82
C ALA A 352 -6.61 2.84 -7.27
N ALA A 353 -5.85 2.99 -8.37
CA ALA A 353 -4.92 1.97 -8.82
C ALA A 353 -3.75 1.78 -7.84
N TYR A 354 -3.19 2.87 -7.31
CA TYR A 354 -2.11 2.81 -6.32
C TYR A 354 -2.59 2.23 -4.97
N SER A 355 -3.75 2.67 -4.50
CA SER A 355 -4.35 2.11 -3.28
C SER A 355 -4.61 0.61 -3.43
N TYR A 356 -5.20 0.19 -4.56
CA TYR A 356 -5.43 -1.21 -4.86
C TYR A 356 -4.12 -2.01 -4.95
N PHE A 357 -3.07 -1.44 -5.52
CA PHE A 357 -1.76 -2.09 -5.62
C PHE A 357 -1.20 -2.44 -4.24
N PHE A 358 -1.07 -1.47 -3.33
CA PHE A 358 -0.53 -1.72 -1.99
C PHE A 358 -1.43 -2.65 -1.16
N ALA A 359 -2.74 -2.47 -1.24
CA ALA A 359 -3.70 -3.35 -0.58
C ALA A 359 -3.63 -4.80 -1.09
N SER A 360 -3.49 -5.00 -2.40
CA SER A 360 -3.35 -6.34 -3.00
C SER A 360 -2.09 -7.04 -2.54
N PHE A 361 -0.94 -6.34 -2.51
CA PHE A 361 0.31 -6.94 -2.08
C PHE A 361 0.34 -7.23 -0.58
N ALA A 362 -0.38 -6.46 0.24
CA ALA A 362 -0.59 -6.79 1.65
C ALA A 362 -1.35 -8.12 1.82
N VAL A 363 -2.39 -8.37 1.02
CA VAL A 363 -3.12 -9.64 1.03
C VAL A 363 -2.30 -10.77 0.41
N ILE A 364 -1.57 -10.53 -0.69
CA ILE A 364 -0.66 -11.52 -1.28
C ILE A 364 0.38 -11.96 -0.24
N TYR A 365 0.90 -11.03 0.57
CA TYR A 365 1.78 -11.36 1.68
C TYR A 365 1.11 -12.31 2.69
N LEU A 366 -0.12 -12.07 3.12
CA LEU A 366 -0.85 -12.97 4.03
C LEU A 366 -1.02 -14.37 3.43
N LEU A 367 -1.36 -14.44 2.13
CA LEU A 367 -1.51 -15.70 1.41
C LEU A 367 -0.19 -16.45 1.25
N MET A 368 0.91 -15.74 1.02
CA MET A 368 2.25 -16.35 0.94
C MET A 368 2.72 -16.82 2.30
N ARG A 369 2.47 -16.04 3.36
CA ARG A 369 2.75 -16.42 4.74
C ARG A 369 2.00 -17.70 5.14
N LEU A 370 0.72 -17.80 4.82
CA LEU A 370 -0.06 -19.02 5.02
C LEU A 370 0.52 -20.19 4.21
N ALA A 371 0.91 -19.95 2.96
CA ALA A 371 1.39 -21.01 2.07
C ALA A 371 2.80 -21.51 2.44
N VAL A 372 3.70 -20.63 2.92
CA VAL A 372 5.13 -20.94 3.17
C VAL A 372 5.37 -21.26 4.64
N ASP A 373 4.86 -20.41 5.55
CA ASP A 373 5.13 -20.48 6.99
C ASP A 373 4.04 -21.26 7.75
N GLU A 374 2.95 -21.64 7.07
CA GLU A 374 1.78 -22.33 7.66
C GLU A 374 1.16 -21.57 8.85
N LYS A 375 1.33 -20.21 8.86
CA LYS A 375 0.78 -19.32 9.89
C LYS A 375 -0.59 -18.83 9.49
N GLU A 376 -1.49 -18.74 10.45
CA GLU A 376 -2.84 -18.24 10.25
C GLU A 376 -2.83 -16.76 9.82
N MET A 377 -3.86 -16.35 9.07
CA MET A 377 -3.93 -15.00 8.51
C MET A 377 -4.31 -13.95 9.55
N ASP A 378 -4.94 -14.36 10.66
CA ASP A 378 -5.39 -13.53 11.78
C ASP A 378 -4.27 -13.15 12.76
N GLU A 379 -3.13 -13.85 12.75
CA GLU A 379 -1.95 -13.48 13.52
C GLU A 379 -1.32 -12.16 13.05
N VAL A 380 -2.09 -11.09 12.97
CA VAL A 380 -1.61 -9.72 12.73
C VAL A 380 -1.53 -8.99 14.06
N HIS A 381 -0.33 -8.50 14.39
CA HIS A 381 -0.11 -7.81 15.67
C HIS A 381 -0.95 -6.53 15.78
N LEU A 382 -1.73 -6.41 16.86
CA LEU A 382 -2.53 -5.24 17.21
C LEU A 382 -1.87 -4.48 18.38
N GLU A 383 -1.81 -3.15 18.31
CA GLU A 383 -1.16 -2.34 19.37
C GLU A 383 -1.97 -2.35 20.67
N ASP A 384 -3.29 -2.37 20.60
CA ASP A 384 -4.20 -2.39 21.75
C ASP A 384 -4.05 -3.64 22.63
N GLU A 385 -3.77 -4.79 22.01
CA GLU A 385 -3.55 -6.05 22.73
C GLU A 385 -2.31 -5.98 23.62
N ASN A 386 -1.28 -5.23 23.21
CA ASN A 386 -0.08 -5.06 24.01
C ASN A 386 -0.22 -4.08 25.17
N GLU A 387 -0.99 -3.02 25.00
CA GLU A 387 -1.25 -2.06 26.07
C GLU A 387 -1.98 -2.76 27.21
N HIS A 388 -2.93 -3.65 26.89
CA HIS A 388 -3.60 -4.50 27.88
C HIS A 388 -2.66 -5.54 28.51
N ILE A 389 -1.79 -6.21 27.72
CA ILE A 389 -0.82 -7.18 28.20
C ILE A 389 0.26 -6.48 29.04
N GLU A 390 0.78 -5.34 28.62
CA GLU A 390 1.76 -4.58 29.41
C GLU A 390 1.15 -3.99 30.68
N THR A 391 -0.09 -3.53 30.62
CA THR A 391 -0.82 -3.03 31.80
C THR A 391 -1.09 -4.15 32.78
N ALA A 392 -1.54 -5.31 32.29
CA ALA A 392 -1.71 -6.51 33.11
C ALA A 392 -0.36 -7.01 33.68
N ARG A 393 0.72 -6.98 32.89
CA ARG A 393 2.07 -7.36 33.34
C ARG A 393 2.64 -6.36 34.36
N ARG A 394 2.43 -5.06 34.18
CA ARG A 394 2.80 -4.03 35.15
C ARG A 394 1.98 -4.19 36.45
N ALA A 395 0.68 -4.50 36.33
CA ALA A 395 -0.18 -4.77 37.47
C ALA A 395 0.25 -6.05 38.22
N MET A 396 0.76 -7.07 37.52
CA MET A 396 1.31 -8.27 38.13
C MET A 396 2.71 -8.08 38.75
N LEU A 397 3.47 -7.11 38.27
CA LEU A 397 4.82 -6.79 38.77
C LEU A 397 4.81 -5.70 39.85
N SER A 398 3.76 -4.88 39.92
CA SER A 398 3.48 -4.04 41.09
C SER A 398 2.74 -4.90 42.10
N ASP A 399 3.27 -5.02 43.31
CA ASP A 399 2.61 -5.67 44.48
C ASP A 399 1.29 -4.98 44.92
N ASP A 400 0.81 -4.01 44.14
CA ASP A 400 -0.48 -3.37 44.27
C ASP A 400 -1.59 -4.20 43.58
N ILE A 401 -1.85 -5.38 44.10
CA ILE A 401 -3.14 -6.03 43.87
C ILE A 401 -4.13 -5.27 44.75
N PRO A 402 -5.09 -4.50 44.23
CA PRO A 402 -6.12 -3.94 45.03
C PRO A 402 -6.83 -5.10 45.75
N PRO A 403 -7.06 -5.03 47.06
CA PRO A 403 -7.73 -6.09 47.79
C PRO A 403 -9.07 -6.39 47.09
N PRO A 404 -9.48 -7.67 47.02
CA PRO A 404 -10.75 -8.03 46.41
C PRO A 404 -11.84 -7.18 47.01
N VAL A 405 -12.60 -6.45 46.19
CA VAL A 405 -13.77 -5.69 46.62
C VAL A 405 -14.76 -6.71 47.15
N VAL A 406 -14.73 -6.94 48.45
CA VAL A 406 -15.79 -7.65 49.15
C VAL A 406 -17.00 -6.71 49.07
N ASN A 407 -17.95 -7.04 48.25
CA ASN A 407 -19.24 -6.38 48.19
C ASN A 407 -19.91 -6.53 49.56
N ALA A 408 -19.78 -5.50 50.39
CA ALA A 408 -20.54 -5.31 51.61
C ALA A 408 -21.92 -4.71 51.25
N GLU A 409 -22.69 -5.46 50.48
CA GLU A 409 -24.11 -5.17 50.28
C GLU A 409 -24.91 -6.46 50.49
N THR A 410 -25.11 -6.82 51.76
CA THR A 410 -26.31 -7.52 52.23
C THR A 410 -26.23 -7.61 53.75
N ASN A 411 -26.55 -6.52 54.43
CA ASN A 411 -27.09 -6.52 55.80
C ASN A 411 -27.37 -5.07 56.26
N ALA A 412 -28.43 -4.48 55.75
CA ALA A 412 -29.05 -3.35 56.34
C ALA A 412 -30.57 -3.54 56.22
N GLY A 413 -31.15 -4.06 57.24
CA GLY A 413 -32.62 -4.09 57.32
C GLY A 413 -33.16 -5.22 58.17
N SER A 414 -32.99 -5.14 59.47
CA SER A 414 -34.03 -5.56 60.47
C SER A 414 -33.47 -5.42 61.87
N SER A 415 -33.64 -4.25 62.44
CA SER A 415 -33.66 -4.04 63.89
C SER A 415 -35.10 -3.68 64.28
N ALA A 416 -35.75 -4.55 64.99
CA ALA A 416 -36.67 -4.12 66.10
C ALA A 416 -37.35 -5.32 66.74
N SER A 417 -37.32 -5.29 68.00
CA SER A 417 -38.23 -5.85 69.05
C SER A 417 -37.84 -7.17 69.68
N GLU A 418 -37.27 -7.06 70.84
CA GLU A 418 -37.85 -7.43 72.18
C GLU A 418 -38.24 -8.89 72.39
N GLY A 419 -37.68 -9.49 73.44
CA GLY A 419 -38.40 -10.40 74.28
C GLY A 419 -37.67 -11.65 74.75
N SER A 420 -37.06 -11.53 75.92
CA SER A 420 -36.99 -12.42 77.12
C SER A 420 -37.35 -13.91 76.98
N GLY A 421 -36.56 -14.75 77.65
CA GLY A 421 -37.03 -16.04 78.20
C GLY A 421 -36.18 -17.23 77.79
N ASP A 422 -35.19 -17.54 78.52
CA ASP A 422 -35.07 -18.50 79.62
C ASP A 422 -35.10 -20.00 79.19
N GLN A 423 -34.05 -20.69 79.60
CA GLN A 423 -33.95 -22.09 80.07
C GLN A 423 -33.98 -23.32 79.15
N SER A 424 -32.80 -23.97 79.30
CA SER A 424 -32.67 -25.38 79.65
C SER A 424 -32.84 -26.47 78.60
N GLY A 425 -31.85 -27.28 78.60
CA GLY A 425 -32.03 -28.74 78.61
C GLY A 425 -31.48 -29.53 77.51
N SER A 426 -30.32 -30.08 77.75
CA SER A 426 -29.93 -31.48 77.68
C SER A 426 -29.98 -32.29 76.38
N ASP A 427 -28.85 -32.86 76.13
CA ASP A 427 -28.59 -34.28 75.81
C ASP A 427 -28.99 -34.83 74.44
N GLY A 428 -27.98 -35.50 73.89
CA GLY A 428 -28.19 -36.73 73.14
C GLY A 428 -27.40 -36.89 71.86
N ALA A 429 -26.17 -37.33 72.09
CA ALA A 429 -25.46 -38.39 71.29
C ALA A 429 -26.20 -39.01 70.10
N THR A 430 -25.59 -39.17 68.96
CA THR A 430 -24.97 -40.36 68.42
C THR A 430 -24.66 -40.27 66.95
N GLU A 431 -23.41 -40.49 66.64
CA GLU A 431 -22.95 -41.02 65.39
C GLU A 431 -23.47 -42.50 65.18
N PRO A 432 -23.23 -43.25 64.12
CA PRO A 432 -22.51 -43.02 62.87
C PRO A 432 -23.00 -43.90 61.65
N LYS A 433 -22.16 -43.89 60.62
CA LYS A 433 -21.95 -44.93 59.56
C LYS A 433 -22.91 -44.87 58.34
N SER A 434 -22.38 -44.85 57.22
CA SER A 434 -21.47 -45.60 56.30
C SER A 434 -22.19 -45.92 54.99
N GLU A 435 -21.51 -45.55 54.00
CA GLU A 435 -21.40 -46.14 52.61
C GLU A 435 -22.22 -47.42 52.26
N PRO A 436 -22.41 -47.74 50.99
CA PRO A 436 -21.44 -47.70 49.91
C PRO A 436 -21.77 -46.84 48.68
#